data_bd0655de822eec8f4bdad453e3e33479
#
_entry.id   bd0655de822eec8f4bdad453e3e33479
#
_cell.length_a   1.000
_cell.length_b   1.000
_cell.length_c   1.000
_cell.angle_alpha   90.00
_cell.angle_beta   90.00
_cell.angle_gamma   90.00
#
_symmetry.space_group_name_H-M   'P 1'
#
loop_
_entity.id
_entity.type
_entity.pdbx_description
1 polymer ?
#
loop_
_entity_poly.entity_id
_entity_poly.type
_entity_poly.pdbx_seq_one_letter_code
_entity_poly.pdbx_strand_id
1 'polypeptide(L)'
;IFAPLLGFLFFRQRPGWKLGLALVVCTVGMALLTLNGQLRPASGDLICIITPLCYALDLLITEKAVRDPRVDPLGLGVCQLAVVGTVTLALALVLGEPIHLPTSGKTWAAALFLGVVCSGVAFVIQSVQQQYTTASHVGLIFTLEPVFASMVAFVMTGEVLSLRGYIGAALMLLNLFIMEGDWSFLRRKKHT
;
A
#
# COMPACT_ATOMS: atom_id res chain seq x y z
N ILE A 1 6.54 3.62 -1.06
CA ILE A 1 7.77 4.43 -1.20
C ILE A 1 8.32 4.82 0.18
N PHE A 2 7.50 5.29 1.12
CA PHE A 2 7.96 5.70 2.45
C PHE A 2 8.49 4.55 3.31
N ALA A 3 7.97 3.33 3.18
CA ALA A 3 8.40 2.19 3.99
C ALA A 3 9.91 1.87 3.84
N PRO A 4 10.49 1.77 2.63
CA PRO A 4 11.93 1.61 2.46
C PRO A 4 12.76 2.78 2.99
N LEU A 5 12.27 4.02 2.82
CA LEU A 5 12.96 5.22 3.31
C LEU A 5 13.01 5.25 4.85
N LEU A 6 11.88 4.99 5.50
CA LEU A 6 11.81 4.91 6.96
C LEU A 6 12.56 3.69 7.49
N GLY A 7 12.52 2.56 6.78
CA GLY A 7 13.32 1.37 7.09
C GLY A 7 14.82 1.66 7.10
N PHE A 8 15.31 2.43 6.13
CA PHE A 8 16.69 2.90 6.12
C PHE A 8 16.99 3.85 7.28
N LEU A 9 16.11 4.83 7.53
CA LEU A 9 16.34 5.88 8.52
C LEU A 9 16.27 5.34 9.97
N PHE A 10 15.25 4.55 10.30
CA PHE A 10 15.00 4.11 11.67
C PHE A 10 15.59 2.73 11.98
N PHE A 11 15.60 1.83 11.01
CA PHE A 11 16.03 0.44 11.24
C PHE A 11 17.38 0.11 10.60
N ARG A 12 18.08 1.12 10.01
CA ARG A 12 19.38 0.95 9.33
C ARG A 12 19.39 -0.20 8.31
N GLN A 13 18.24 -0.54 7.76
CA GLN A 13 18.13 -1.52 6.68
C GLN A 13 18.74 -0.89 5.43
N ARG A 14 19.92 -1.35 5.02
CA ARG A 14 20.56 -0.83 3.80
C ARG A 14 19.79 -1.33 2.58
N PRO A 15 19.11 -0.45 1.82
CA PRO A 15 18.42 -0.87 0.61
C PRO A 15 19.45 -1.41 -0.37
N GLY A 16 19.25 -2.65 -0.83
CA GLY A 16 20.03 -3.16 -1.94
C GLY A 16 19.79 -2.30 -3.19
N TRP A 17 20.75 -2.29 -4.12
CA TRP A 17 20.63 -1.49 -5.36
C TRP A 17 19.33 -1.79 -6.14
N LYS A 18 18.82 -3.02 -6.07
CA LYS A 18 17.55 -3.44 -6.65
C LYS A 18 16.37 -2.65 -6.06
N LEU A 19 16.33 -2.50 -4.74
CA LEU A 19 15.28 -1.75 -4.05
C LEU A 19 15.35 -0.27 -4.44
N GLY A 20 16.55 0.30 -4.56
CA GLY A 20 16.73 1.67 -5.04
C GLY A 20 16.20 1.88 -6.47
N LEU A 21 16.54 0.97 -7.38
CA LEU A 21 16.04 1.00 -8.75
C LEU A 21 14.51 0.83 -8.80
N ALA A 22 13.98 -0.13 -8.05
CA ALA A 22 12.55 -0.37 -7.96
C ALA A 22 11.78 0.85 -7.45
N LEU A 23 12.32 1.56 -6.44
CA LEU A 23 11.73 2.80 -5.93
C LEU A 23 11.68 3.91 -6.99
N VAL A 24 12.76 4.09 -7.75
CA VAL A 24 12.78 5.10 -8.82
C VAL A 24 11.76 4.77 -9.90
N VAL A 25 11.75 3.53 -10.39
CA VAL A 25 10.82 3.07 -11.43
C VAL A 25 9.37 3.19 -10.94
N CYS A 26 9.10 2.79 -9.70
CA CYS A 26 7.79 2.91 -9.08
C CYS A 26 7.33 4.37 -8.96
N THR A 27 8.22 5.26 -8.49
CA THR A 27 7.89 6.69 -8.33
C THR A 27 7.57 7.34 -9.68
N VAL A 28 8.35 7.05 -10.71
CA VAL A 28 8.10 7.54 -12.08
C VAL A 28 6.80 6.96 -12.62
N GLY A 29 6.57 5.65 -12.45
CA GLY A 29 5.35 4.98 -12.90
C GLY A 29 4.10 5.57 -12.24
N MET A 30 4.14 5.77 -10.91
CA MET A 30 3.05 6.40 -10.18
C MET A 30 2.81 7.85 -10.62
N ALA A 31 3.86 8.63 -10.80
CA ALA A 31 3.75 10.00 -11.29
C ALA A 31 3.10 10.07 -12.67
N LEU A 32 3.46 9.18 -13.60
CA LEU A 32 2.86 9.11 -14.93
C LEU A 32 1.38 8.67 -14.88
N LEU A 33 1.03 7.79 -13.95
CA LEU A 33 -0.33 7.28 -13.80
C LEU A 33 -1.26 8.32 -13.16
N THR A 34 -0.78 9.06 -12.15
CA THR A 34 -1.62 9.93 -11.31
C THR A 34 -1.56 11.41 -11.68
N LEU A 35 -0.46 11.89 -12.29
CA LEU A 35 -0.29 13.31 -12.59
C LEU A 35 -0.96 13.67 -13.94
N ASN A 36 -2.17 14.20 -13.87
CA ASN A 36 -2.92 14.71 -15.03
C ASN A 36 -2.51 16.15 -15.44
N GLY A 37 -1.29 16.59 -15.14
CA GLY A 37 -0.78 17.90 -15.59
C GLY A 37 -1.32 19.14 -14.85
N GLN A 38 -2.26 18.99 -13.92
CA GLN A 38 -2.78 20.08 -13.09
C GLN A 38 -2.32 19.91 -11.65
N LEU A 39 -1.03 20.16 -11.41
CA LEU A 39 -0.48 20.25 -10.06
C LEU A 39 -0.90 21.60 -9.44
N ARG A 40 -2.06 21.63 -8.81
CA ARG A 40 -2.42 22.70 -7.86
C ARG A 40 -2.44 22.08 -6.47
N PRO A 41 -1.32 22.15 -5.72
CA PRO A 41 -1.29 21.63 -4.38
C PRO A 41 -2.30 22.40 -3.52
N ALA A 42 -3.27 21.67 -2.98
CA ALA A 42 -4.18 22.20 -1.97
C ALA A 42 -3.56 21.99 -0.58
N SER A 43 -3.96 22.82 0.40
CA SER A 43 -3.48 22.65 1.79
C SER A 43 -3.81 21.25 2.36
N GLY A 44 -4.88 20.62 1.87
CA GLY A 44 -5.21 19.23 2.21
C GLY A 44 -4.18 18.19 1.73
N ASP A 45 -3.46 18.46 0.65
CA ASP A 45 -2.46 17.53 0.12
C ASP A 45 -1.28 17.33 1.09
N LEU A 46 -0.95 18.35 1.89
CA LEU A 46 0.07 18.24 2.93
C LEU A 46 -0.38 17.29 4.06
N ILE A 47 -1.67 17.31 4.41
CA ILE A 47 -2.24 16.38 5.39
C ILE A 47 -2.24 14.96 4.84
N CYS A 48 -2.53 14.80 3.54
CA CYS A 48 -2.48 13.50 2.86
C CYS A 48 -1.08 12.87 2.83
N ILE A 49 0.00 13.63 3.00
CA ILE A 49 1.37 13.08 3.10
C ILE A 49 1.60 12.38 4.45
N ILE A 50 0.90 12.78 5.51
CA ILE A 50 1.02 12.17 6.84
C ILE A 50 0.52 10.73 6.83
N THR A 51 -0.57 10.45 6.12
CA THR A 51 -1.17 9.11 6.05
C THR A 51 -0.20 8.03 5.57
N PRO A 52 0.48 8.14 4.41
CA PRO A 52 1.43 7.13 3.97
C PRO A 52 2.68 7.04 4.86
N LEU A 53 3.05 8.11 5.58
CA LEU A 53 4.12 8.04 6.58
C LEU A 53 3.70 7.19 7.79
N CYS A 54 2.49 7.42 8.32
CA CYS A 54 1.94 6.60 9.42
C CYS A 54 1.77 5.14 8.98
N TYR A 55 1.29 4.91 7.76
CA TYR A 55 1.13 3.56 7.23
C TYR A 55 2.48 2.85 7.03
N ALA A 56 3.50 3.55 6.58
CA ALA A 56 4.84 3.00 6.46
C ALA A 56 5.46 2.65 7.84
N LEU A 57 5.18 3.45 8.87
CA LEU A 57 5.56 3.12 10.25
C LEU A 57 4.80 1.88 10.76
N ASP A 58 3.50 1.78 10.50
CA ASP A 58 2.71 0.60 10.82
C ASP A 58 3.28 -0.67 10.19
N LEU A 59 3.61 -0.65 8.89
CA LEU A 59 4.26 -1.76 8.21
C LEU A 59 5.59 -2.18 8.87
N LEU A 60 6.43 -1.21 9.27
CA LEU A 60 7.72 -1.49 9.88
C LEU A 60 7.58 -2.04 11.31
N ILE A 61 6.63 -1.51 12.07
CA ILE A 61 6.35 -1.97 13.43
C ILE A 61 5.75 -3.38 13.38
N THR A 62 4.80 -3.62 12.47
CA THR A 62 4.18 -4.93 12.26
C THR A 62 5.21 -5.96 11.82
N GLU A 63 6.11 -5.65 10.86
CA GLU A 63 7.21 -6.54 10.47
C GLU A 63 8.05 -6.97 11.68
N LYS A 64 8.39 -6.01 12.54
CA LYS A 64 9.18 -6.30 13.73
C LYS A 64 8.40 -7.12 14.75
N ALA A 65 7.12 -6.84 14.93
CA ALA A 65 6.27 -7.53 15.89
C ALA A 65 6.03 -8.99 15.49
N VAL A 66 5.68 -9.25 14.22
CA VAL A 66 5.37 -10.62 13.75
C VAL A 66 6.60 -11.53 13.63
N ARG A 67 7.81 -10.97 13.73
CA ARG A 67 9.05 -11.76 13.80
C ARG A 67 9.35 -12.29 15.22
N ASP A 68 8.67 -11.78 16.26
CA ASP A 68 8.76 -12.35 17.60
C ASP A 68 7.86 -13.60 17.67
N PRO A 69 8.42 -14.79 17.99
CA PRO A 69 7.65 -16.04 18.09
C PRO A 69 6.51 -16.02 19.12
N ARG A 70 6.48 -15.02 19.99
CA ARG A 70 5.43 -14.86 21.01
C ARG A 70 4.20 -14.13 20.48
N VAL A 71 4.32 -13.49 19.31
CA VAL A 71 3.24 -12.70 18.72
C VAL A 71 2.52 -13.56 17.67
N ASP A 72 1.23 -13.73 17.87
CA ASP A 72 0.37 -14.33 16.85
C ASP A 72 0.04 -13.28 15.76
N PRO A 73 0.48 -13.48 14.51
CA PRO A 73 0.25 -12.50 13.45
C PRO A 73 -1.24 -12.29 13.12
N LEU A 74 -2.05 -13.34 13.29
CA LEU A 74 -3.50 -13.25 13.07
C LEU A 74 -4.13 -12.40 14.18
N GLY A 75 -3.81 -12.70 15.43
CA GLY A 75 -4.28 -11.92 16.58
C GLY A 75 -3.86 -10.46 16.50
N LEU A 76 -2.62 -10.18 16.04
CA LEU A 76 -2.13 -8.82 15.84
C LEU A 76 -2.97 -8.08 14.79
N GLY A 77 -3.22 -8.68 13.63
CA GLY A 77 -4.04 -8.06 12.57
C GLY A 77 -5.47 -7.76 13.02
N VAL A 78 -6.09 -8.69 13.76
CA VAL A 78 -7.43 -8.48 14.34
C VAL A 78 -7.43 -7.36 15.37
N CYS A 79 -6.41 -7.30 16.25
CA CYS A 79 -6.26 -6.22 17.23
C CYS A 79 -6.06 -4.85 16.57
N GLN A 80 -5.24 -4.76 15.53
CA GLN A 80 -5.06 -3.52 14.76
C GLN A 80 -6.38 -3.01 14.19
N LEU A 81 -7.16 -3.89 13.56
CA LEU A 81 -8.50 -3.54 13.04
C LEU A 81 -9.46 -3.10 14.14
N ALA A 82 -9.48 -3.79 15.28
CA ALA A 82 -10.32 -3.44 16.40
C ALA A 82 -9.96 -2.06 16.97
N VAL A 83 -8.66 -1.76 17.10
CA VAL A 83 -8.18 -0.44 17.55
C VAL A 83 -8.58 0.65 16.56
N VAL A 84 -8.31 0.44 15.25
CA VAL A 84 -8.68 1.42 14.23
C VAL A 84 -10.19 1.66 14.22
N GLY A 85 -11.00 0.59 14.24
CA GLY A 85 -12.47 0.70 14.25
C GLY A 85 -13.00 1.43 15.48
N THR A 86 -12.49 1.10 16.67
CA THR A 86 -12.93 1.75 17.92
C THR A 86 -12.50 3.21 18.00
N VAL A 87 -11.27 3.52 17.62
CA VAL A 87 -10.75 4.91 17.62
C VAL A 87 -11.50 5.76 16.60
N THR A 88 -11.73 5.23 15.39
CA THR A 88 -12.47 5.96 14.35
C THR A 88 -13.92 6.23 14.77
N LEU A 89 -14.60 5.22 15.35
CA LEU A 89 -15.95 5.38 15.86
C LEU A 89 -16.00 6.40 17.00
N ALA A 90 -15.09 6.30 17.96
CA ALA A 90 -15.01 7.26 19.08
C ALA A 90 -14.78 8.69 18.59
N LEU A 91 -13.87 8.86 17.60
CA LEU A 91 -13.59 10.17 17.01
C LEU A 91 -14.81 10.73 16.27
N ALA A 92 -15.53 9.94 15.50
CA ALA A 92 -16.75 10.34 14.82
C ALA A 92 -17.81 10.82 15.81
N LEU A 93 -18.00 10.11 16.94
CA LEU A 93 -18.93 10.50 18.01
C LEU A 93 -18.50 11.80 18.70
N VAL A 94 -17.21 11.98 18.99
CA VAL A 94 -16.68 13.17 19.66
C VAL A 94 -16.77 14.42 18.75
N LEU A 95 -16.52 14.25 17.45
CA LEU A 95 -16.63 15.33 16.47
C LEU A 95 -18.07 15.69 16.13
N GLY A 96 -19.04 14.92 16.61
CA GLY A 96 -20.46 15.13 16.34
C GLY A 96 -20.83 14.92 14.87
N GLU A 97 -20.06 14.09 14.15
CA GLU A 97 -20.36 13.74 12.76
C GLU A 97 -21.70 13.01 12.68
N PRO A 98 -22.63 13.45 11.82
CA PRO A 98 -23.93 12.80 11.70
C PRO A 98 -23.76 11.39 11.14
N ILE A 99 -24.17 10.39 11.92
CA ILE A 99 -24.14 8.98 11.48
C ILE A 99 -25.28 8.77 10.49
N HIS A 100 -24.96 8.85 9.20
CA HIS A 100 -25.90 8.53 8.13
C HIS A 100 -25.84 7.04 7.80
N LEU A 101 -26.85 6.29 8.24
CA LEU A 101 -26.97 4.90 7.83
C LEU A 101 -27.38 4.83 6.35
N PRO A 102 -26.76 3.93 5.57
CA PRO A 102 -27.14 3.75 4.18
C PRO A 102 -28.62 3.38 4.03
N THR A 103 -29.33 4.05 3.15
CA THR A 103 -30.76 3.80 2.88
C THR A 103 -30.98 2.75 1.79
N SER A 104 -29.97 2.49 0.97
CA SER A 104 -30.04 1.55 -0.16
C SER A 104 -29.32 0.23 0.17
N GLY A 105 -29.93 -0.90 -0.21
CA GLY A 105 -29.28 -2.22 -0.09
C GLY A 105 -27.96 -2.32 -0.88
N LYS A 106 -27.83 -1.62 -2.01
CA LYS A 106 -26.58 -1.54 -2.79
C LYS A 106 -25.47 -0.85 -2.00
N THR A 107 -25.80 0.23 -1.30
CA THR A 107 -24.82 0.96 -0.47
C THR A 107 -24.40 0.12 0.74
N TRP A 108 -25.32 -0.62 1.36
CA TRP A 108 -24.97 -1.58 2.40
C TRP A 108 -24.06 -2.69 1.90
N ALA A 109 -24.36 -3.28 0.74
CA ALA A 109 -23.52 -4.32 0.15
C ALA A 109 -22.09 -3.78 -0.15
N ALA A 110 -21.97 -2.56 -0.70
CA ALA A 110 -20.70 -1.93 -0.95
C ALA A 110 -19.93 -1.64 0.35
N ALA A 111 -20.60 -1.10 1.38
CA ALA A 111 -19.98 -0.81 2.68
C ALA A 111 -19.48 -2.09 3.38
N LEU A 112 -20.30 -3.15 3.36
CA LEU A 112 -19.89 -4.45 3.92
C LEU A 112 -18.74 -5.09 3.14
N PHE A 113 -18.77 -5.02 1.81
CA PHE A 113 -17.66 -5.51 0.98
C PHE A 113 -16.35 -4.77 1.28
N LEU A 114 -16.39 -3.43 1.33
CA LEU A 114 -15.21 -2.61 1.67
C LEU A 114 -14.72 -2.89 3.09
N GLY A 115 -15.60 -2.95 4.07
CA GLY A 115 -15.23 -3.15 5.47
C GLY A 115 -14.72 -4.57 5.75
N VAL A 116 -15.42 -5.59 5.27
CA VAL A 116 -15.08 -7.00 5.57
C VAL A 116 -13.98 -7.50 4.64
N VAL A 117 -14.15 -7.36 3.32
CA VAL A 117 -13.22 -7.96 2.35
C VAL A 117 -12.01 -7.08 2.13
N CYS A 118 -12.21 -5.80 1.76
CA CYS A 118 -11.11 -4.93 1.40
C CYS A 118 -10.31 -4.43 2.61
N SER A 119 -10.93 -4.31 3.79
CA SER A 119 -10.23 -3.92 5.00
C SER A 119 -9.95 -5.13 5.90
N GLY A 120 -10.98 -5.83 6.37
CA GLY A 120 -10.85 -6.90 7.35
C GLY A 120 -9.96 -8.03 6.87
N VAL A 121 -10.36 -8.72 5.81
CA VAL A 121 -9.62 -9.88 5.28
C VAL A 121 -8.25 -9.46 4.74
N ALA A 122 -8.17 -8.34 4.00
CA ALA A 122 -6.92 -7.88 3.43
C ALA A 122 -5.88 -7.53 4.50
N PHE A 123 -6.27 -6.85 5.58
CA PHE A 123 -5.38 -6.47 6.67
C PHE A 123 -4.87 -7.68 7.46
N VAL A 124 -5.74 -8.67 7.71
CA VAL A 124 -5.36 -9.93 8.36
C VAL A 124 -4.37 -10.70 7.49
N ILE A 125 -4.67 -10.85 6.19
CA ILE A 125 -3.73 -11.50 5.24
C ILE A 125 -2.40 -10.77 5.23
N GLN A 126 -2.39 -9.44 5.17
CA GLN A 126 -1.18 -8.62 5.23
C GLN A 126 -0.35 -8.95 6.48
N SER A 127 -0.96 -8.91 7.67
CA SER A 127 -0.26 -9.17 8.95
C SER A 127 0.32 -10.57 9.01
N VAL A 128 -0.45 -11.58 8.55
CA VAL A 128 0.01 -12.98 8.51
C VAL A 128 1.14 -13.17 7.50
N GLN A 129 1.05 -12.58 6.31
CA GLN A 129 2.09 -12.74 5.29
C GLN A 129 3.35 -11.94 5.60
N GLN A 130 3.24 -10.88 6.38
CA GLN A 130 4.36 -10.02 6.72
C GLN A 130 5.42 -10.71 7.59
N GLN A 131 5.09 -11.83 8.26
CA GLN A 131 6.10 -12.65 8.93
C GLN A 131 7.14 -13.27 7.96
N TYR A 132 6.78 -13.44 6.68
CA TYR A 132 7.64 -14.06 5.65
C TYR A 132 8.31 -13.03 4.72
N THR A 133 7.93 -11.75 4.81
CA THR A 133 8.44 -10.71 3.92
C THR A 133 8.79 -9.43 4.68
N THR A 134 9.40 -8.47 4.00
CA THR A 134 9.77 -7.19 4.61
C THR A 134 8.71 -6.13 4.34
N ALA A 135 8.60 -5.14 5.24
CA ALA A 135 7.73 -3.98 5.06
C ALA A 135 7.97 -3.25 3.73
N SER A 136 9.23 -3.24 3.28
CA SER A 136 9.60 -2.65 1.98
C SER A 136 9.00 -3.39 0.79
N HIS A 137 8.99 -4.74 0.81
CA HIS A 137 8.35 -5.56 -0.21
C HIS A 137 6.83 -5.38 -0.21
N VAL A 138 6.21 -5.44 0.96
CA VAL A 138 4.76 -5.18 1.10
C VAL A 138 4.39 -3.80 0.56
N GLY A 139 5.15 -2.76 0.94
CA GLY A 139 4.93 -1.41 0.45
C GLY A 139 5.07 -1.27 -1.07
N LEU A 140 5.97 -2.02 -1.71
CA LEU A 140 6.10 -2.04 -3.17
C LEU A 140 4.96 -2.80 -3.86
N ILE A 141 4.49 -3.90 -3.29
CA ILE A 141 3.31 -4.62 -3.81
C ILE A 141 2.08 -3.71 -3.78
N PHE A 142 1.89 -2.95 -2.71
CA PHE A 142 0.76 -2.02 -2.59
C PHE A 142 0.82 -0.86 -3.59
N THR A 143 1.99 -0.54 -4.12
CA THR A 143 2.05 0.47 -5.20
C THR A 143 1.36 0.02 -6.50
N LEU A 144 1.03 -1.27 -6.63
CA LEU A 144 0.23 -1.78 -7.75
C LEU A 144 -1.27 -1.50 -7.62
N GLU A 145 -1.73 -1.07 -6.44
CA GLU A 145 -3.15 -0.76 -6.18
C GLU A 145 -3.77 0.14 -7.27
N PRO A 146 -3.15 1.28 -7.66
CA PRO A 146 -3.71 2.13 -8.71
C PRO A 146 -3.80 1.46 -10.08
N VAL A 147 -2.92 0.49 -10.36
CA VAL A 147 -2.96 -0.29 -11.61
C VAL A 147 -4.19 -1.18 -11.62
N PHE A 148 -4.42 -1.94 -10.55
CA PHE A 148 -5.62 -2.78 -10.42
C PHE A 148 -6.89 -1.95 -10.34
N ALA A 149 -6.88 -0.82 -9.62
CA ALA A 149 -8.01 0.10 -9.55
C ALA A 149 -8.40 0.61 -10.95
N SER A 150 -7.42 0.98 -11.78
CA SER A 150 -7.69 1.42 -13.16
C SER A 150 -8.21 0.30 -14.07
N MET A 151 -7.77 -0.95 -13.87
CA MET A 151 -8.33 -2.11 -14.58
C MET A 151 -9.80 -2.34 -14.21
N VAL A 152 -10.12 -2.26 -12.93
CA VAL A 152 -11.51 -2.41 -12.45
C VAL A 152 -12.37 -1.25 -12.95
N ALA A 153 -11.89 -0.01 -12.91
CA ALA A 153 -12.57 1.15 -13.46
C ALA A 153 -12.88 0.98 -14.97
N PHE A 154 -11.91 0.49 -15.73
CA PHE A 154 -12.15 0.18 -17.16
C PHE A 154 -13.27 -0.84 -17.37
N VAL A 155 -13.29 -1.92 -16.58
CA VAL A 155 -14.32 -2.97 -16.72
C VAL A 155 -15.70 -2.48 -16.26
N MET A 156 -15.77 -1.67 -15.19
CA MET A 156 -17.04 -1.26 -14.58
C MET A 156 -17.64 0.02 -15.19
N THR A 157 -16.80 0.97 -15.56
CA THR A 157 -17.24 2.29 -16.03
C THR A 157 -16.81 2.61 -17.47
N GLY A 158 -15.98 1.76 -18.09
CA GLY A 158 -15.43 2.00 -19.42
C GLY A 158 -14.37 3.10 -19.45
N GLU A 159 -13.86 3.53 -18.31
CA GLU A 159 -12.81 4.54 -18.25
C GLU A 159 -11.51 4.03 -18.85
N VAL A 160 -10.98 4.75 -19.84
CA VAL A 160 -9.74 4.40 -20.52
C VAL A 160 -8.61 5.28 -20.01
N LEU A 161 -7.51 4.64 -19.65
CA LEU A 161 -6.30 5.37 -19.27
C LEU A 161 -5.75 6.17 -20.45
N SER A 162 -5.13 7.32 -20.18
CA SER A 162 -4.32 8.02 -21.17
C SER A 162 -3.08 7.18 -21.53
N LEU A 163 -2.44 7.46 -22.66
CA LEU A 163 -1.19 6.80 -23.05
C LEU A 163 -0.12 6.88 -21.93
N ARG A 164 -0.05 8.02 -21.24
CA ARG A 164 0.83 8.21 -20.08
C ARG A 164 0.48 7.27 -18.93
N GLY A 165 -0.83 7.07 -18.68
CA GLY A 165 -1.32 6.14 -17.67
C GLY A 165 -0.93 4.69 -17.98
N TYR A 166 -1.05 4.26 -19.24
CA TYR A 166 -0.61 2.91 -19.65
C TYR A 166 0.89 2.71 -19.46
N ILE A 167 1.72 3.71 -19.82
CA ILE A 167 3.18 3.66 -19.58
C ILE A 167 3.47 3.61 -18.09
N GLY A 168 2.78 4.42 -17.27
CA GLY A 168 2.91 4.42 -15.82
C GLY A 168 2.57 3.06 -15.21
N ALA A 169 1.44 2.46 -15.60
CA ALA A 169 1.02 1.14 -15.16
C ALA A 169 2.04 0.04 -15.56
N ALA A 170 2.55 0.10 -16.79
CA ALA A 170 3.59 -0.84 -17.24
C ALA A 170 4.88 -0.72 -16.43
N LEU A 171 5.33 0.49 -16.09
CA LEU A 171 6.49 0.72 -15.23
C LEU A 171 6.27 0.19 -13.81
N MET A 172 5.07 0.33 -13.25
CA MET A 172 4.73 -0.19 -11.94
C MET A 172 4.71 -1.73 -11.94
N LEU A 173 4.21 -2.36 -12.98
CA LEU A 173 4.32 -3.82 -13.15
C LEU A 173 5.78 -4.26 -13.32
N LEU A 174 6.57 -3.53 -14.10
CA LEU A 174 8.00 -3.80 -14.27
C LEU A 174 8.75 -3.73 -12.92
N ASN A 175 8.37 -2.79 -12.06
CA ASN A 175 8.90 -2.69 -10.71
C ASN A 175 8.77 -4.00 -9.92
N LEU A 176 7.62 -4.68 -10.00
CA LEU A 176 7.41 -5.98 -9.36
C LEU A 176 8.39 -7.03 -9.91
N PHE A 177 8.58 -7.10 -11.23
CA PHE A 177 9.54 -8.01 -11.84
C PHE A 177 10.99 -7.72 -11.45
N ILE A 178 11.36 -6.45 -11.23
CA ILE A 178 12.68 -6.06 -10.73
C ILE A 178 12.91 -6.59 -9.32
N MET A 179 11.88 -6.54 -8.46
CA MET A 179 11.97 -6.98 -7.08
C MET A 179 11.94 -8.49 -6.92
N GLU A 180 10.99 -9.16 -7.59
CA GLU A 180 10.80 -10.62 -7.50
C GLU A 180 11.75 -11.40 -8.39
N GLY A 181 12.31 -10.77 -9.44
CA GLY A 181 13.22 -11.42 -10.38
C GLY A 181 14.47 -11.96 -9.71
N ASP A 182 14.73 -13.25 -9.87
CA ASP A 182 15.97 -13.89 -9.43
C ASP A 182 17.11 -13.56 -10.41
N TRP A 183 17.79 -12.42 -10.15
CA TRP A 183 18.89 -11.91 -10.96
C TRP A 183 20.25 -12.58 -10.62
N SER A 184 20.25 -13.72 -9.95
CA SER A 184 21.46 -14.48 -9.63
C SER A 184 22.25 -14.84 -10.90
N PHE A 185 21.55 -14.96 -12.04
CA PHE A 185 22.15 -15.21 -13.35
C PHE A 185 23.16 -14.12 -13.79
N LEU A 186 22.92 -12.85 -13.43
CA LEU A 186 23.83 -11.75 -13.76
C LEU A 186 25.09 -11.69 -12.85
N ARG A 187 25.03 -12.27 -11.66
CA ARG A 187 26.18 -12.38 -10.76
C ARG A 187 27.21 -13.42 -11.18
N ARG A 188 26.81 -14.44 -11.94
CA ARG A 188 27.72 -15.51 -12.39
C ARG A 188 28.76 -15.08 -13.41
N LYS A 189 28.62 -13.91 -14.04
CA LYS A 189 29.55 -13.43 -15.10
C LYS A 189 30.73 -12.57 -14.59
N LYS A 190 30.93 -12.40 -13.28
CA LYS A 190 32.06 -11.61 -12.74
C LYS A 190 33.22 -12.40 -12.15
N HIS A 191 33.25 -13.74 -12.34
CA HIS A 191 34.33 -14.60 -11.90
C HIS A 191 34.82 -15.51 -13.06
N THR A 192 35.15 -14.93 -14.18
CA THR A 192 36.04 -15.55 -15.19
C THR A 192 36.95 -14.49 -15.74
#